data_3057f6b9ab51bebe6d3537f399feb52e
#
_entry.id   3057f6b9ab51bebe6d3537f399feb52e
#
_cell.length_a   1.000
_cell.length_b   1.000
_cell.length_c   1.000
_cell.angle_alpha   90.00
_cell.angle_beta   90.00
_cell.angle_gamma   90.00
#
_symmetry.space_group_name_H-M   'P 1'
#
loop_
_entity.id
_entity.type
_entity.pdbx_description
1 polymer ?
#
loop_
_entity_poly.entity_id
_entity_poly.type
_entity_poly.pdbx_seq_one_letter_code
_entity_poly.pdbx_strand_id
1 'polypeptide(L)' 'NTIEQNNMIKNIESLKIISIGANKYLILCTLDYLDTAQDSDVVNVNSELKNKIFEDFEEITEIYFNPA' A
#
# COMPACT_ATOMS: atom_id res chain seq x y z
N ASN A 1 12.20 -1.63 -2.14
CA ASN A 1 10.86 -1.06 -2.18
C ASN A 1 10.28 -0.96 -0.78
N THR A 2 9.72 0.19 -0.43
CA THR A 2 9.17 0.44 0.91
C THR A 2 8.13 -0.61 1.32
N ILE A 3 7.25 -1.00 0.41
CA ILE A 3 6.19 -1.98 0.70
C ILE A 3 6.78 -3.37 0.96
N GLU A 4 7.73 -3.80 0.15
CA GLU A 4 8.34 -5.11 0.28
C GLU A 4 9.19 -5.26 1.54
N GLN A 5 9.64 -4.15 2.12
CA GLN A 5 10.43 -4.16 3.34
C GLN A 5 9.61 -4.43 4.60
N ASN A 6 8.29 -4.41 4.48
CA ASN A 6 7.43 -4.69 5.63
C ASN A 6 7.38 -6.18 5.92
N ASN A 7 7.60 -6.54 7.19
CA ASN A 7 7.71 -7.94 7.60
C ASN A 7 6.40 -8.73 7.51
N MET A 8 5.27 -8.06 7.43
CA MET A 8 3.95 -8.70 7.37
C MET A 8 3.49 -8.96 5.93
N ILE A 9 4.25 -8.50 4.95
CA ILE A 9 3.92 -8.66 3.54
C ILE A 9 4.82 -9.71 2.92
N LYS A 10 4.19 -10.73 2.35
CA LYS A 10 4.89 -11.80 1.66
C LYS A 10 5.26 -11.39 0.24
N ASN A 11 4.32 -10.73 -0.46
CA ASN A 11 4.50 -10.39 -1.86
C ASN A 11 3.55 -9.26 -2.28
N ILE A 12 3.92 -8.52 -3.30
CA ILE A 12 3.04 -7.56 -3.97
C ILE A 12 2.50 -8.24 -5.22
N GLU A 13 1.19 -8.55 -5.21
CA GLU A 13 0.56 -9.24 -6.33
C GLU A 13 0.32 -8.31 -7.52
N SER A 14 -0.12 -7.08 -7.25
CA SER A 14 -0.30 -6.10 -8.30
C SER A 14 -0.19 -4.68 -7.73
N LEU A 15 0.27 -3.79 -8.58
CA LEU A 15 0.38 -2.37 -8.25
C LEU A 15 -0.04 -1.58 -9.48
N LYS A 16 -1.05 -0.73 -9.32
CA LYS A 16 -1.51 0.15 -10.39
C LYS A 16 -1.49 1.59 -9.92
N ILE A 17 -0.96 2.46 -10.76
CA ILE A 17 -0.94 3.90 -10.50
C ILE A 17 -1.82 4.56 -11.55
N ILE A 18 -2.85 5.27 -11.10
CA ILE A 18 -3.85 5.88 -11.98
C ILE A 18 -3.78 7.39 -11.83
N SER A 19 -3.61 8.09 -12.95
CA SER A 19 -3.66 9.55 -12.98
C SER A 19 -5.11 10.00 -12.87
N ILE A 20 -5.41 10.87 -11.89
CA ILE A 20 -6.76 11.39 -11.67
C ILE A 20 -6.84 12.90 -11.85
N GLY A 21 -5.74 13.51 -12.29
CA GLY A 21 -5.65 14.94 -12.53
C GLY A 21 -4.21 15.37 -12.69
N ALA A 22 -3.99 16.66 -12.89
CA ALA A 22 -2.63 17.20 -13.00
C ALA A 22 -1.88 17.00 -11.68
N ASN A 23 -0.79 16.24 -11.70
CA ASN A 23 0.03 15.92 -10.54
C ASN A 23 -0.77 15.26 -9.40
N LYS A 24 -1.82 14.49 -9.76
CA LYS A 24 -2.61 13.75 -8.79
C LYS A 24 -2.74 12.30 -9.22
N TYR A 25 -2.44 11.39 -8.30
CA TYR A 25 -2.40 9.97 -8.58
C TYR A 25 -3.11 9.17 -7.50
N LEU A 26 -3.70 8.07 -7.93
CA LEU A 26 -4.34 7.08 -7.09
C LEU A 26 -3.55 5.78 -7.21
N ILE A 27 -3.28 5.11 -6.11
CA ILE A 27 -2.60 3.82 -6.12
C ILE A 27 -3.57 2.72 -5.73
N LEU A 28 -3.63 1.67 -6.55
CA LEU A 28 -4.34 0.42 -6.23
C LEU A 28 -3.28 -0.67 -6.06
N CYS A 29 -3.22 -1.23 -4.87
CA CYS A 29 -2.20 -2.22 -4.53
C CYS A 29 -2.85 -3.47 -3.97
N THR A 30 -2.52 -4.63 -4.56
CA THR A 30 -2.96 -5.93 -4.04
C THR A 30 -1.77 -6.61 -3.37
N LEU A 31 -1.91 -6.89 -2.08
CA LEU A 31 -0.84 -7.44 -1.26
C LEU A 31 -1.17 -8.85 -0.81
N ASP A 32 -0.17 -9.71 -0.85
CA ASP A 32 -0.22 -11.04 -0.26
C ASP A 32 0.43 -10.96 1.11
N TYR A 33 -0.38 -10.98 2.16
CA TYR A 33 0.09 -10.91 3.53
C TYR A 33 0.55 -12.28 4.02
N LEU A 34 1.41 -12.29 5.03
CA LEU A 34 1.82 -13.54 5.66
C LEU A 34 0.62 -14.26 6.26
N ASP A 35 0.64 -15.59 6.23
CA ASP A 35 -0.45 -16.41 6.78
C ASP A 35 -0.65 -16.17 8.27
N THR A 36 0.40 -15.75 8.97
CA THR A 36 0.35 -15.45 10.40
C THR A 36 -0.19 -14.06 10.72
N ALA A 37 -0.39 -13.21 9.70
CA ALA A 37 -0.90 -11.86 9.90
C ALA A 37 -2.38 -11.91 10.31
N GLN A 38 -2.72 -11.18 11.36
CA GLN A 38 -4.10 -11.06 11.83
C GLN A 38 -4.74 -9.80 11.26
N ASP A 39 -6.06 -9.66 11.41
CA ASP A 39 -6.78 -8.50 10.88
C ASP A 39 -6.21 -7.17 11.42
N SER A 40 -5.89 -7.14 12.71
CA SER A 40 -5.29 -5.94 13.31
C SER A 40 -3.93 -5.64 12.73
N ASP A 41 -3.13 -6.66 12.40
CA ASP A 41 -1.82 -6.48 11.78
C ASP A 41 -1.97 -5.90 10.38
N VAL A 42 -2.94 -6.39 9.60
CA VAL A 42 -3.22 -5.89 8.25
C VAL A 42 -3.59 -4.41 8.30
N VAL A 43 -4.48 -4.02 9.21
CA VAL A 43 -4.88 -2.62 9.37
C VAL A 43 -3.69 -1.74 9.73
N ASN A 44 -2.86 -2.18 10.68
CA ASN A 44 -1.69 -1.42 11.11
C ASN A 44 -0.67 -1.26 10.01
N VAL A 45 -0.39 -2.34 9.28
CA VAL A 45 0.55 -2.33 8.15
C VAL A 45 0.07 -1.38 7.07
N ASN A 46 -1.21 -1.46 6.70
CA ASN A 46 -1.77 -0.59 5.68
C ASN A 46 -1.68 0.88 6.07
N SER A 47 -1.95 1.20 7.34
CA SER A 47 -1.85 2.56 7.86
C SER A 47 -0.42 3.07 7.82
N GLU A 48 0.54 2.26 8.23
CA GLU A 48 1.96 2.64 8.20
C GLU A 48 2.45 2.90 6.78
N LEU A 49 2.11 2.00 5.86
CA LEU A 49 2.52 2.15 4.46
C LEU A 49 1.87 3.38 3.82
N LYS A 50 0.59 3.60 4.09
CA LYS A 50 -0.13 4.75 3.58
C LYS A 50 0.50 6.06 4.04
N ASN A 51 0.77 6.18 5.34
CA ASN A 51 1.37 7.37 5.91
C ASN A 51 2.76 7.62 5.33
N LYS A 52 3.56 6.58 5.19
CA LYS A 52 4.91 6.70 4.66
C LYS A 52 4.91 7.13 3.19
N ILE A 53 4.01 6.57 2.39
CA ILE A 53 3.91 6.94 0.98
C ILE A 53 3.42 8.38 0.83
N PHE A 54 2.43 8.81 1.61
CA PHE A 54 1.97 10.19 1.58
C PHE A 54 3.05 11.17 2.02
N GLU A 55 3.89 10.78 2.98
CA GLU A 55 4.99 11.59 3.44
C GLU A 55 6.05 11.77 2.35
N ASP A 56 6.35 10.71 1.60
CA ASP A 56 7.38 10.71 0.57
C ASP A 56 6.90 11.26 -0.78
N PHE A 57 5.60 11.14 -1.09
CA PHE A 57 5.05 11.49 -2.40
C PHE A 57 3.78 12.33 -2.24
N GLU A 58 3.92 13.64 -2.33
CA GLU A 58 2.80 14.57 -2.17
C GLU A 58 1.74 14.45 -3.26
N GLU A 59 2.11 14.00 -4.46
CA GLU A 59 1.21 13.87 -5.59
C GLU A 59 0.26 12.67 -5.46
N ILE A 60 0.50 11.77 -4.51
CA ILE A 60 -0.40 10.64 -4.27
C ILE A 60 -1.57 11.13 -3.42
N THR A 61 -2.78 11.06 -3.98
CA THR A 61 -4.00 11.54 -3.35
C THR A 61 -4.66 10.47 -2.49
N GLU A 62 -4.64 9.21 -2.96
CA GLU A 62 -5.27 8.10 -2.25
C GLU A 62 -4.55 6.79 -2.58
N ILE A 63 -4.60 5.87 -1.63
CA ILE A 63 -4.02 4.53 -1.79
C ILE A 63 -5.02 3.51 -1.27
N TYR A 64 -5.31 2.50 -2.09
CA TYR A 64 -6.16 1.39 -1.70
C TYR A 64 -5.35 0.10 -1.66
N PHE A 65 -5.40 -0.58 -0.53
CA PHE A 65 -4.78 -1.88 -0.36
C PHE A 65 -5.85 -2.96 -0.33
N ASN A 66 -5.67 -3.97 -1.17
CA ASN A 66 -6.57 -5.13 -1.21
C ASN A 66 -5.78 -6.38 -0.87
N PRO A 67 -6.37 -7.32 -0.11
CA PRO A 67 -5.73 -8.61 0.10
C PRO A 67 -5.77 -9.44 -1.18
N ALA A 68 -4.71 -10.18 -1.39
CA ALA A 68 -4.64 -11.10 -2.53
C ALA A 68 -5.55 -12.32 -2.33
#